data_9a0db9e1e105a7b3dc689a79248f7a25
#
_entry.id   9a0db9e1e105a7b3dc689a79248f7a25
#
_cell.length_a   1.000
_cell.length_b   1.000
_cell.length_c   1.000
_cell.angle_alpha   90.00
_cell.angle_beta   90.00
_cell.angle_gamma   90.00
#
_symmetry.space_group_name_H-M   'P 1'
#
loop_
_entity.id
_entity.type
_entity.pdbx_description
1 polymer ?
#
loop_
_entity_poly.entity_id
_entity_poly.type
_entity_poly.pdbx_seq_one_letter_code
_entity_poly.pdbx_strand_id
1 'polypeptide(L)'
;MQATVTQKLREQFSPMAIYKDPASTNSLFAGRNLPSFVKDFILKRFINVDGSVNRAELTNFLDMVIPQKQTEVKDRLASGEELTLLTRFIIYIDLVKGVRRFGIPDLGIKINEGQIPEYVYKNHQGELVDGEKWGIIKLSVLPDEDGKKNHVEMVDYKPFKPYRSVDIDYLRNARAVFSTEEWIDVLLSSMEYEADGFETMTQKMEFLTRLLIFVEPRLNVIELAPKGTGKSFVFGNLSKYGWLVSGGKVTRAKLFYDKAKQQNGIIKNHDFTAFDEIQTIIFQEPAEIQAALKSYLES
;
A
#
# COMPACT_ATOMS: atom_id res chain seq x y z
N MET A 1 -17.32 -0.09 -19.80
CA MET A 1 -16.35 -0.80 -20.72
C MET A 1 -17.09 -1.76 -21.63
N GLN A 2 -16.78 -1.77 -22.92
CA GLN A 2 -17.48 -2.58 -23.93
C GLN A 2 -17.35 -4.09 -23.65
N ALA A 3 -18.39 -4.87 -23.94
CA ALA A 3 -18.43 -6.33 -23.72
C ALA A 3 -17.25 -7.07 -24.40
N THR A 4 -16.86 -6.62 -25.60
CA THR A 4 -15.71 -7.16 -26.36
C THR A 4 -14.37 -6.96 -25.64
N VAL A 5 -14.15 -5.81 -24.99
CA VAL A 5 -12.91 -5.53 -24.22
C VAL A 5 -12.85 -6.42 -22.99
N THR A 6 -13.98 -6.60 -22.29
CA THR A 6 -14.06 -7.50 -21.13
C THR A 6 -13.75 -8.95 -21.53
N GLN A 7 -14.22 -9.40 -22.70
CA GLN A 7 -13.91 -10.74 -23.21
C GLN A 7 -12.41 -10.89 -23.50
N LYS A 8 -11.81 -9.94 -24.24
CA LYS A 8 -10.37 -9.92 -24.50
C LYS A 8 -9.55 -9.96 -23.20
N LEU A 9 -9.96 -9.19 -22.17
CA LEU A 9 -9.30 -9.22 -20.86
C LEU A 9 -9.37 -10.61 -20.23
N ARG A 10 -10.52 -11.27 -20.26
CA ARG A 10 -10.67 -12.64 -19.73
C ARG A 10 -9.78 -13.63 -20.44
N GLU A 11 -9.70 -13.56 -21.76
CA GLU A 11 -8.88 -14.45 -22.59
C GLU A 11 -7.38 -14.22 -22.37
N GLN A 12 -6.96 -12.97 -22.27
CA GLN A 12 -5.54 -12.61 -22.22
C GLN A 12 -4.99 -12.48 -20.79
N PHE A 13 -5.79 -12.05 -19.84
CA PHE A 13 -5.31 -11.70 -18.47
C PHE A 13 -6.00 -12.48 -17.35
N SER A 14 -6.70 -13.59 -17.67
CA SER A 14 -7.46 -14.37 -16.67
C SER A 14 -6.70 -14.67 -15.37
N PRO A 15 -5.39 -15.01 -15.37
CA PRO A 15 -4.68 -15.25 -14.12
C PRO A 15 -4.37 -13.96 -13.32
N MET A 16 -4.37 -12.81 -13.99
CA MET A 16 -3.93 -11.52 -13.42
C MET A 16 -5.09 -10.58 -13.14
N ALA A 17 -6.10 -10.56 -13.99
CA ALA A 17 -7.23 -9.65 -13.88
C ALA A 17 -8.17 -10.03 -12.75
N ILE A 18 -8.64 -9.01 -12.02
CA ILE A 18 -9.69 -9.14 -11.02
C ILE A 18 -10.93 -8.43 -11.57
N TYR A 19 -11.96 -9.22 -11.87
CA TYR A 19 -13.24 -8.70 -12.36
C TYR A 19 -14.10 -8.37 -11.16
N LYS A 20 -14.19 -7.09 -10.82
CA LYS A 20 -15.01 -6.62 -9.70
C LYS A 20 -16.15 -5.76 -10.23
N ASP A 21 -17.35 -6.03 -9.74
CA ASP A 21 -18.45 -5.09 -9.84
C ASP A 21 -18.29 -4.03 -8.75
N PRO A 22 -18.02 -2.75 -9.09
CA PRO A 22 -17.77 -1.71 -8.09
C PRO A 22 -18.90 -1.56 -7.08
N ALA A 23 -20.14 -1.68 -7.52
CA ALA A 23 -21.31 -1.53 -6.67
C ALA A 23 -21.40 -2.62 -5.59
N SER A 24 -21.12 -3.86 -5.96
CA SER A 24 -21.15 -4.98 -5.03
C SER A 24 -19.88 -5.09 -4.18
N THR A 25 -18.73 -4.72 -4.75
CA THR A 25 -17.43 -4.90 -4.11
C THR A 25 -17.14 -3.84 -3.06
N ASN A 26 -17.48 -2.58 -3.35
CA ASN A 26 -17.25 -1.47 -2.40
C ASN A 26 -18.03 -1.66 -1.10
N SER A 27 -19.24 -2.24 -1.16
CA SER A 27 -20.03 -2.53 0.02
C SER A 27 -19.39 -3.55 0.97
N LEU A 28 -18.60 -4.48 0.45
CA LEU A 28 -17.91 -5.51 1.23
C LEU A 28 -16.76 -4.95 2.09
N PHE A 29 -16.18 -3.85 1.66
CA PHE A 29 -15.10 -3.17 2.37
C PHE A 29 -15.57 -1.91 3.10
N ALA A 30 -16.89 -1.65 3.16
CA ALA A 30 -17.45 -0.49 3.84
C ALA A 30 -16.97 -0.42 5.29
N GLY A 31 -16.57 0.78 5.72
CA GLY A 31 -16.05 1.01 7.07
C GLY A 31 -14.61 0.54 7.31
N ARG A 32 -13.96 -0.12 6.33
CA ARG A 32 -12.56 -0.57 6.41
C ARG A 32 -11.71 0.30 5.50
N ASN A 33 -10.86 1.13 6.09
CA ASN A 33 -9.98 2.04 5.34
C ASN A 33 -8.77 1.30 4.78
N LEU A 34 -8.98 0.55 3.68
CA LEU A 34 -7.95 -0.22 2.99
C LEU A 34 -7.63 0.41 1.63
N PRO A 35 -6.34 0.52 1.27
CA PRO A 35 -5.95 0.88 -0.09
C PRO A 35 -6.48 -0.11 -1.14
N SER A 36 -6.70 0.35 -2.37
CA SER A 36 -7.26 -0.47 -3.45
C SER A 36 -6.40 -1.70 -3.75
N PHE A 37 -5.08 -1.57 -3.76
CA PHE A 37 -4.19 -2.71 -3.97
C PHE A 37 -4.31 -3.79 -2.87
N VAL A 38 -4.68 -3.41 -1.64
CA VAL A 38 -4.96 -4.38 -0.55
C VAL A 38 -6.30 -5.06 -0.78
N LYS A 39 -7.33 -4.30 -1.17
CA LYS A 39 -8.65 -4.86 -1.50
C LYS A 39 -8.53 -5.87 -2.64
N ASP A 40 -7.78 -5.56 -3.68
CA ASP A 40 -7.57 -6.44 -4.84
C ASP A 40 -6.84 -7.73 -4.44
N PHE A 41 -5.81 -7.64 -3.60
CA PHE A 41 -5.14 -8.82 -3.06
C PHE A 41 -6.08 -9.73 -2.27
N ILE A 42 -6.96 -9.15 -1.47
CA ILE A 42 -7.95 -9.92 -0.70
C ILE A 42 -8.97 -10.55 -1.65
N LEU A 43 -9.57 -9.75 -2.54
CA LEU A 43 -10.59 -10.20 -3.47
C LEU A 43 -10.12 -11.38 -4.32
N LYS A 44 -8.87 -11.37 -4.77
CA LYS A 44 -8.28 -12.47 -5.57
C LYS A 44 -8.39 -13.83 -4.87
N ARG A 45 -8.49 -13.87 -3.55
CA ARG A 45 -8.60 -15.12 -2.76
C ARG A 45 -10.03 -15.63 -2.64
N PHE A 46 -11.03 -14.74 -2.83
CA PHE A 46 -12.44 -15.02 -2.59
C PHE A 46 -13.30 -14.86 -3.86
N ILE A 47 -12.67 -14.53 -4.99
CA ILE A 47 -13.36 -14.44 -6.27
C ILE A 47 -13.36 -15.83 -6.94
N ASN A 48 -14.53 -16.26 -7.39
CA ASN A 48 -14.71 -17.50 -8.11
C ASN A 48 -14.33 -17.33 -9.60
N VAL A 49 -14.24 -18.43 -10.32
CA VAL A 49 -13.92 -18.44 -11.76
C VAL A 49 -14.97 -17.69 -12.60
N ASP A 50 -16.21 -17.65 -12.16
CA ASP A 50 -17.32 -16.92 -12.80
C ASP A 50 -17.32 -15.42 -12.49
N GLY A 51 -16.42 -14.96 -11.62
CA GLY A 51 -16.33 -13.57 -11.16
C GLY A 51 -17.21 -13.24 -9.95
N SER A 52 -17.98 -14.20 -9.44
CA SER A 52 -18.72 -14.02 -8.19
C SER A 52 -17.79 -14.02 -6.99
N VAL A 53 -18.18 -13.32 -5.91
CA VAL A 53 -17.40 -13.24 -4.67
C VAL A 53 -18.08 -14.09 -3.60
N ASN A 54 -17.33 -14.96 -2.95
CA ASN A 54 -17.79 -15.64 -1.74
C ASN A 54 -17.87 -14.65 -0.56
N ARG A 55 -19.02 -13.98 -0.47
CA ARG A 55 -19.23 -12.87 0.49
C ARG A 55 -19.11 -13.31 1.93
N ALA A 56 -19.61 -14.50 2.27
CA ALA A 56 -19.61 -14.98 3.65
C ALA A 56 -18.16 -15.25 4.12
N GLU A 57 -17.37 -15.97 3.32
CA GLU A 57 -15.96 -16.23 3.65
C GLU A 57 -15.13 -14.96 3.67
N LEU A 58 -15.35 -14.04 2.71
CA LEU A 58 -14.67 -12.75 2.69
C LEU A 58 -14.97 -11.94 3.95
N THR A 59 -16.23 -11.81 4.34
CA THR A 59 -16.62 -11.05 5.54
C THR A 59 -16.00 -11.66 6.79
N ASN A 60 -16.09 -12.97 6.97
CA ASN A 60 -15.47 -13.66 8.10
C ASN A 60 -13.95 -13.45 8.14
N PHE A 61 -13.28 -13.52 6.98
CA PHE A 61 -11.86 -13.24 6.90
C PHE A 61 -11.53 -11.80 7.30
N LEU A 62 -12.26 -10.83 6.75
CA LEU A 62 -12.05 -9.41 7.07
C LEU A 62 -12.27 -9.11 8.56
N ASP A 63 -13.32 -9.67 9.16
CA ASP A 63 -13.62 -9.49 10.59
C ASP A 63 -12.54 -10.13 11.48
N MET A 64 -11.91 -11.21 11.02
CA MET A 64 -10.83 -11.87 11.74
C MET A 64 -9.53 -11.07 11.69
N VAL A 65 -9.17 -10.48 10.51
CA VAL A 65 -7.82 -9.90 10.32
C VAL A 65 -7.78 -8.38 10.39
N ILE A 66 -8.95 -7.68 10.35
CA ILE A 66 -9.03 -6.23 10.43
C ILE A 66 -9.83 -5.84 11.67
N PRO A 67 -9.17 -5.35 12.72
CA PRO A 67 -9.88 -4.95 13.94
C PRO A 67 -10.81 -3.77 13.68
N GLN A 68 -12.01 -3.82 14.20
CA GLN A 68 -12.99 -2.74 14.07
C GLN A 68 -12.57 -1.48 14.82
N LYS A 69 -11.87 -1.65 15.95
CA LYS A 69 -11.33 -0.55 16.75
C LYS A 69 -9.85 -0.78 17.05
N GLN A 70 -9.03 0.19 16.68
CA GLN A 70 -7.58 0.14 16.90
C GLN A 70 -7.21 0.08 18.39
N THR A 71 -8.00 0.69 19.26
CA THR A 71 -7.79 0.70 20.72
C THR A 71 -7.95 -0.69 21.34
N GLU A 72 -8.85 -1.53 20.82
CA GLU A 72 -9.09 -2.88 21.32
C GLU A 72 -7.92 -3.83 21.07
N VAL A 73 -7.08 -3.57 20.05
CA VAL A 73 -5.93 -4.43 19.72
C VAL A 73 -4.93 -4.48 20.87
N LYS A 74 -4.61 -3.33 21.46
CA LYS A 74 -3.65 -3.26 22.57
C LYS A 74 -4.18 -3.93 23.83
N ASP A 75 -5.46 -3.75 24.13
CA ASP A 75 -6.10 -4.37 25.29
C ASP A 75 -6.15 -5.88 25.17
N ARG A 76 -6.49 -6.39 23.97
CA ARG A 76 -6.51 -7.84 23.69
C ARG A 76 -5.11 -8.46 23.76
N LEU A 77 -4.11 -7.80 23.18
CA LEU A 77 -2.71 -8.23 23.30
C LEU A 77 -2.23 -8.21 24.76
N ALA A 78 -2.57 -7.16 25.52
CA ALA A 78 -2.20 -7.05 26.92
C ALA A 78 -2.86 -8.11 27.81
N SER A 79 -4.05 -8.60 27.42
CA SER A 79 -4.71 -9.73 28.09
C SER A 79 -4.15 -11.10 27.73
N GLY A 80 -3.13 -11.16 26.86
CA GLY A 80 -2.46 -12.40 26.44
C GLY A 80 -3.10 -13.08 25.23
N GLU A 81 -4.01 -12.40 24.52
CA GLU A 81 -4.61 -12.94 23.32
C GLU A 81 -3.64 -12.87 22.13
N GLU A 82 -3.56 -13.92 21.33
CA GLU A 82 -2.86 -13.90 20.06
C GLU A 82 -3.75 -13.31 18.97
N LEU A 83 -3.25 -12.33 18.24
CA LEU A 83 -3.99 -11.63 17.19
C LEU A 83 -3.39 -11.85 15.81
N THR A 84 -4.22 -12.15 14.83
CA THR A 84 -3.83 -12.17 13.41
C THR A 84 -4.36 -10.90 12.74
N LEU A 85 -3.46 -10.10 12.18
CA LEU A 85 -3.79 -8.79 11.64
C LEU A 85 -3.28 -8.63 10.21
N LEU A 86 -4.13 -8.14 9.32
CA LEU A 86 -3.72 -7.61 8.02
C LEU A 86 -3.43 -6.12 8.20
N THR A 87 -2.16 -5.75 8.16
CA THR A 87 -1.76 -4.38 8.48
C THR A 87 -0.47 -3.97 7.77
N ARG A 88 -0.24 -2.70 7.80
CA ARG A 88 1.03 -2.07 7.47
C ARG A 88 1.89 -2.01 8.73
N PHE A 89 3.16 -2.36 8.59
CA PHE A 89 4.13 -2.29 9.68
C PHE A 89 5.50 -1.86 9.17
N ILE A 90 6.32 -1.31 10.06
CA ILE A 90 7.66 -0.82 9.74
C ILE A 90 8.67 -1.70 10.46
N ILE A 91 9.66 -2.18 9.72
CA ILE A 91 10.78 -2.96 10.27
C ILE A 91 11.99 -2.06 10.47
N TYR A 92 12.70 -2.28 11.55
CA TYR A 92 13.97 -1.68 11.86
C TYR A 92 14.98 -2.75 12.29
N ILE A 93 16.15 -2.74 11.67
CA ILE A 93 17.24 -3.66 11.98
C ILE A 93 18.29 -2.93 12.83
N ASP A 94 18.39 -3.31 14.11
CA ASP A 94 19.42 -2.81 15.00
C ASP A 94 20.68 -3.69 14.88
N LEU A 95 21.62 -3.25 14.05
CA LEU A 95 22.85 -4.00 13.80
C LEU A 95 23.75 -4.11 15.02
N VAL A 96 23.69 -3.13 15.94
CA VAL A 96 24.52 -3.12 17.15
C VAL A 96 24.06 -4.18 18.14
N LYS A 97 22.74 -4.33 18.29
CA LYS A 97 22.14 -5.34 19.17
C LYS A 97 21.85 -6.66 18.50
N GLY A 98 21.98 -6.73 17.18
CA GLY A 98 21.66 -7.92 16.39
C GLY A 98 20.17 -8.28 16.39
N VAL A 99 19.28 -7.33 16.67
CA VAL A 99 17.83 -7.59 16.81
C VAL A 99 17.04 -6.92 15.69
N ARG A 100 15.94 -7.54 15.31
CA ARG A 100 14.96 -6.99 14.39
C ARG A 100 13.73 -6.57 15.15
N ARG A 101 13.35 -5.32 14.95
CA ARG A 101 12.19 -4.72 15.60
C ARG A 101 11.15 -4.32 14.58
N PHE A 102 9.90 -4.23 15.01
CA PHE A 102 8.84 -3.69 14.16
C PHE A 102 7.92 -2.79 14.96
N GLY A 103 7.24 -1.90 14.25
CA GLY A 103 6.17 -1.08 14.79
C GLY A 103 4.97 -1.07 13.86
N ILE A 104 3.79 -0.84 14.42
CA ILE A 104 2.54 -0.70 13.67
C ILE A 104 1.96 0.67 14.02
N PRO A 105 2.30 1.73 13.24
CA PRO A 105 1.89 3.10 13.55
C PRO A 105 0.38 3.26 13.65
N ASP A 106 -0.35 2.61 12.76
CA ASP A 106 -1.81 2.66 12.70
C ASP A 106 -2.49 2.07 13.95
N LEU A 107 -1.80 1.21 14.68
CA LEU A 107 -2.25 0.62 15.95
C LEU A 107 -1.54 1.24 17.17
N GLY A 108 -0.67 2.22 16.95
CA GLY A 108 0.12 2.87 18.01
C GLY A 108 1.14 1.95 18.68
N ILE A 109 1.53 0.83 18.04
CA ILE A 109 2.63 -0.04 18.48
C ILE A 109 3.94 0.58 17.98
N LYS A 110 4.81 0.98 18.90
CA LYS A 110 6.08 1.62 18.58
C LYS A 110 7.13 0.58 18.17
N ILE A 111 8.14 0.99 17.38
CA ILE A 111 9.23 0.11 16.93
C ILE A 111 9.97 -0.57 18.10
N ASN A 112 10.14 0.11 19.22
CA ASN A 112 10.79 -0.46 20.39
C ASN A 112 9.91 -1.41 21.22
N GLU A 113 8.63 -1.51 20.91
CA GLU A 113 7.68 -2.43 21.53
C GLU A 113 7.56 -3.76 20.78
N GLY A 114 7.88 -3.77 19.48
CA GLY A 114 7.77 -4.98 18.63
C GLY A 114 9.11 -5.66 18.36
N GLN A 115 9.13 -6.99 18.38
CA GLN A 115 10.30 -7.81 18.07
C GLN A 115 9.96 -8.88 17.05
N ILE A 116 10.89 -9.12 16.11
CA ILE A 116 10.82 -10.21 15.14
C ILE A 116 11.85 -11.25 15.55
N PRO A 117 11.41 -12.45 15.99
CA PRO A 117 12.33 -13.50 16.41
C PRO A 117 13.05 -14.10 15.21
N GLU A 118 14.20 -14.68 15.45
CA GLU A 118 15.09 -15.20 14.42
C GLU A 118 14.45 -16.32 13.59
N TYR A 119 13.58 -17.14 14.16
CA TYR A 119 12.89 -18.20 13.42
C TYR A 119 11.91 -17.65 12.38
N VAL A 120 11.19 -16.57 12.70
CA VAL A 120 10.30 -15.91 11.73
C VAL A 120 11.11 -15.28 10.61
N TYR A 121 12.21 -14.60 10.95
CA TYR A 121 13.08 -14.00 9.94
C TYR A 121 13.68 -15.05 9.00
N LYS A 122 14.19 -16.17 9.52
CA LYS A 122 14.79 -17.24 8.70
C LYS A 122 13.80 -17.82 7.68
N ASN A 123 12.53 -17.94 8.07
CA ASN A 123 11.48 -18.42 7.17
C ASN A 123 11.09 -17.41 6.08
N HIS A 124 11.43 -16.12 6.27
CA HIS A 124 11.02 -15.02 5.40
C HIS A 124 12.21 -14.12 5.02
N GLN A 125 13.38 -14.72 4.79
CA GLN A 125 14.59 -14.00 4.36
C GLN A 125 14.33 -13.25 3.06
N GLY A 126 14.79 -11.99 3.02
CA GLY A 126 14.58 -11.09 1.88
C GLY A 126 13.23 -10.36 1.87
N GLU A 127 12.28 -10.75 2.74
CA GLU A 127 10.98 -10.07 2.86
C GLU A 127 10.89 -9.19 4.10
N LEU A 128 11.40 -9.68 5.24
CA LEU A 128 11.47 -8.95 6.50
C LEU A 128 12.75 -8.10 6.59
N VAL A 129 12.97 -7.30 5.54
CA VAL A 129 14.06 -6.31 5.46
C VAL A 129 13.59 -4.94 5.98
N ASP A 130 14.55 -4.08 6.31
CA ASP A 130 14.30 -2.73 6.81
C ASP A 130 13.29 -1.96 5.95
N GLY A 131 12.44 -1.16 6.59
CA GLY A 131 11.42 -0.32 5.95
C GLY A 131 9.98 -0.80 6.12
N GLU A 132 9.08 -0.15 5.37
CA GLU A 132 7.64 -0.41 5.45
C GLU A 132 7.24 -1.68 4.69
N LYS A 133 6.33 -2.45 5.29
CA LYS A 133 5.79 -3.68 4.74
C LYS A 133 4.28 -3.77 4.95
N TRP A 134 3.62 -4.49 4.05
CA TRP A 134 2.26 -4.97 4.22
C TRP A 134 2.26 -6.48 4.36
N GLY A 135 1.40 -7.02 5.23
CA GLY A 135 1.24 -8.45 5.37
C GLY A 135 0.19 -8.84 6.40
N ILE A 136 -0.03 -10.12 6.48
CA ILE A 136 -0.80 -10.71 7.58
C ILE A 136 0.22 -11.16 8.62
N ILE A 137 0.14 -10.58 9.80
CA ILE A 137 1.04 -10.86 10.92
C ILE A 137 0.27 -11.46 12.07
N LYS A 138 0.85 -12.45 12.73
CA LYS A 138 0.34 -12.99 13.97
C LYS A 138 1.18 -12.46 15.13
N LEU A 139 0.54 -11.85 16.10
CA LEU A 139 1.16 -11.18 17.24
C LEU A 139 0.81 -11.86 18.55
N SER A 140 1.76 -11.87 19.45
CA SER A 140 1.58 -12.22 20.85
C SER A 140 2.36 -11.28 21.76
N VAL A 141 2.02 -11.20 23.04
CA VAL A 141 2.81 -10.46 24.02
C VAL A 141 3.58 -11.46 24.89
N LEU A 142 4.89 -11.33 24.89
CA LEU A 142 5.79 -12.19 25.62
C LEU A 142 6.67 -11.37 26.57
N PRO A 143 7.09 -11.93 27.71
CA PRO A 143 8.09 -11.29 28.57
C PRO A 143 9.47 -11.28 27.90
N ASP A 144 10.24 -10.23 28.15
CA ASP A 144 11.66 -10.19 27.79
C ASP A 144 12.43 -11.32 28.50
N GLU A 145 13.63 -11.64 28.01
CA GLU A 145 14.50 -12.69 28.59
C GLU A 145 14.72 -12.53 30.09
N ASP A 146 14.77 -11.28 30.56
CA ASP A 146 14.90 -10.94 31.99
C ASP A 146 13.57 -11.00 32.77
N GLY A 147 12.43 -11.20 32.11
CA GLY A 147 11.09 -11.20 32.70
C GLY A 147 10.63 -9.84 33.25
N LYS A 148 11.37 -8.77 33.02
CA LYS A 148 11.10 -7.43 33.58
C LYS A 148 10.16 -6.57 32.76
N LYS A 149 10.07 -6.84 31.47
CA LYS A 149 9.21 -6.10 30.53
C LYS A 149 8.55 -7.05 29.56
N ASN A 150 7.43 -6.66 29.02
CA ASN A 150 6.78 -7.35 27.93
C ASN A 150 7.07 -6.65 26.60
N HIS A 151 7.15 -7.44 25.53
CA HIS A 151 7.24 -6.93 24.17
C HIS A 151 6.18 -7.62 23.29
N VAL A 152 5.84 -7.00 22.18
CA VAL A 152 4.97 -7.57 21.16
C VAL A 152 5.84 -8.41 20.22
N GLU A 153 5.63 -9.71 20.18
CA GLU A 153 6.36 -10.62 19.31
C GLU A 153 5.56 -10.93 18.03
N MET A 154 6.24 -10.92 16.89
CA MET A 154 5.69 -11.43 15.63
C MET A 154 5.85 -12.94 15.61
N VAL A 155 4.75 -13.66 15.84
CA VAL A 155 4.76 -15.15 15.91
C VAL A 155 4.73 -15.79 14.54
N ASP A 156 4.05 -15.15 13.57
CA ASP A 156 3.97 -15.60 12.17
C ASP A 156 3.83 -14.40 11.22
N TYR A 157 4.24 -14.61 9.98
CA TYR A 157 4.15 -13.61 8.93
C TYR A 157 3.79 -14.24 7.60
N LYS A 158 2.78 -13.68 6.94
CA LYS A 158 2.41 -14.01 5.56
C LYS A 158 2.59 -12.75 4.70
N PRO A 159 3.56 -12.76 3.77
CA PRO A 159 3.86 -11.59 2.97
C PRO A 159 2.70 -11.20 2.06
N PHE A 160 2.55 -9.90 1.88
CA PHE A 160 1.66 -9.35 0.88
C PHE A 160 2.33 -9.43 -0.50
N LYS A 161 2.11 -10.54 -1.19
CA LYS A 161 2.61 -10.77 -2.55
C LYS A 161 1.45 -11.02 -3.50
N PRO A 162 0.96 -9.99 -4.20
CA PRO A 162 -0.10 -10.19 -5.21
C PRO A 162 0.41 -11.04 -6.37
N TYR A 163 1.70 -10.90 -6.75
CA TYR A 163 2.38 -11.68 -7.77
C TYR A 163 3.82 -11.96 -7.36
N ARG A 164 4.37 -13.12 -7.75
CA ARG A 164 5.78 -13.47 -7.51
C ARG A 164 6.73 -12.72 -8.44
N SER A 165 6.30 -12.55 -9.69
CA SER A 165 7.03 -11.83 -10.74
C SER A 165 6.03 -11.34 -11.79
N VAL A 166 6.41 -10.28 -12.52
CA VAL A 166 5.69 -9.80 -13.69
C VAL A 166 6.45 -10.27 -14.92
N ASP A 167 5.82 -11.09 -15.76
CA ASP A 167 6.34 -11.48 -17.05
C ASP A 167 6.03 -10.36 -18.05
N ILE A 168 7.07 -9.60 -18.40
CA ILE A 168 6.94 -8.44 -19.30
C ILE A 168 6.62 -8.87 -20.72
N ASP A 169 7.15 -9.99 -21.19
CA ASP A 169 6.90 -10.46 -22.55
C ASP A 169 5.47 -10.99 -22.68
N TYR A 170 4.99 -11.70 -21.65
CA TYR A 170 3.58 -12.05 -21.57
C TYR A 170 2.68 -10.80 -21.60
N LEU A 171 2.99 -9.78 -20.79
CA LEU A 171 2.24 -8.53 -20.75
C LEU A 171 2.21 -7.81 -22.11
N ARG A 172 3.33 -7.74 -22.80
CA ARG A 172 3.43 -7.14 -24.16
C ARG A 172 2.58 -7.89 -25.18
N ASN A 173 2.66 -9.21 -25.18
CA ASN A 173 1.89 -10.06 -26.09
C ASN A 173 0.38 -9.95 -25.81
N ALA A 174 -0.01 -10.02 -24.55
CA ALA A 174 -1.40 -9.84 -24.13
C ALA A 174 -1.93 -8.43 -24.47
N ARG A 175 -1.13 -7.39 -24.32
CA ARG A 175 -1.46 -6.00 -24.71
C ARG A 175 -1.69 -5.87 -26.20
N ALA A 176 -0.96 -6.61 -27.04
CA ALA A 176 -0.98 -6.45 -28.50
C ALA A 176 -2.34 -6.75 -29.14
N VAL A 177 -3.23 -7.49 -28.48
CA VAL A 177 -4.59 -7.79 -28.99
C VAL A 177 -5.59 -6.64 -28.81
N PHE A 178 -5.21 -5.60 -28.05
CA PHE A 178 -6.05 -4.43 -27.80
C PHE A 178 -5.64 -3.27 -28.70
N SER A 179 -6.62 -2.54 -29.22
CA SER A 179 -6.35 -1.23 -29.81
C SER A 179 -5.84 -0.25 -28.73
N THR A 180 -5.30 0.88 -29.16
CA THR A 180 -4.85 1.90 -28.21
C THR A 180 -6.02 2.46 -27.39
N GLU A 181 -7.16 2.68 -28.01
CA GLU A 181 -8.38 3.16 -27.35
C GLU A 181 -8.90 2.15 -26.32
N GLU A 182 -9.01 0.89 -26.71
CA GLU A 182 -9.40 -0.19 -25.80
C GLU A 182 -8.44 -0.29 -24.60
N TRP A 183 -7.14 -0.12 -24.84
CA TRP A 183 -6.15 -0.19 -23.77
C TRP A 183 -6.23 1.01 -22.81
N ILE A 184 -6.53 2.20 -23.32
CA ILE A 184 -6.80 3.39 -22.49
C ILE A 184 -7.98 3.10 -21.55
N ASP A 185 -9.06 2.51 -22.06
CA ASP A 185 -10.22 2.14 -21.24
C ASP A 185 -9.88 1.06 -20.20
N VAL A 186 -9.02 0.11 -20.54
CA VAL A 186 -8.51 -0.90 -19.61
C VAL A 186 -7.70 -0.25 -18.50
N LEU A 187 -6.83 0.71 -18.82
CA LEU A 187 -6.03 1.42 -17.82
C LEU A 187 -6.92 2.23 -16.87
N LEU A 188 -7.88 2.99 -17.40
CA LEU A 188 -8.82 3.76 -16.57
C LEU A 188 -9.61 2.84 -15.64
N SER A 189 -10.13 1.73 -16.16
CA SER A 189 -10.86 0.76 -15.36
C SER A 189 -9.99 0.08 -14.30
N SER A 190 -8.70 -0.15 -14.59
CA SER A 190 -7.72 -0.67 -13.62
C SER A 190 -7.44 0.33 -12.49
N MET A 191 -7.61 1.62 -12.75
CA MET A 191 -7.55 2.69 -11.75
C MET A 191 -8.87 2.92 -11.00
N GLU A 192 -9.88 2.07 -11.21
CA GLU A 192 -11.23 2.16 -10.65
C GLU A 192 -12.06 3.36 -11.18
N TYR A 193 -11.75 3.82 -12.41
CA TYR A 193 -12.52 4.86 -13.09
C TYR A 193 -13.35 4.29 -14.23
N GLU A 194 -14.56 4.82 -14.40
CA GLU A 194 -15.43 4.45 -15.50
C GLU A 194 -14.97 5.19 -16.77
N ALA A 195 -14.51 4.44 -17.77
CA ALA A 195 -13.98 5.01 -19.02
C ALA A 195 -15.05 5.79 -19.82
N ASP A 196 -16.31 5.36 -19.71
CA ASP A 196 -17.44 6.02 -20.37
C ASP A 196 -17.87 7.35 -19.69
N GLY A 197 -17.32 7.64 -18.51
CA GLY A 197 -17.50 8.92 -17.80
C GLY A 197 -16.66 10.07 -18.36
N PHE A 198 -15.74 9.81 -19.30
CA PHE A 198 -14.93 10.81 -19.98
C PHE A 198 -15.55 11.17 -21.33
N GLU A 199 -15.76 12.46 -21.58
CA GLU A 199 -16.42 12.93 -22.80
C GLU A 199 -15.52 12.83 -24.04
N THR A 200 -14.21 12.96 -23.87
CA THR A 200 -13.25 12.98 -24.98
C THR A 200 -12.01 12.12 -24.72
N MET A 201 -11.36 11.67 -25.80
CA MET A 201 -10.08 10.97 -25.69
C MET A 201 -9.00 11.84 -25.03
N THR A 202 -9.01 13.14 -25.28
CA THR A 202 -8.08 14.09 -24.66
C THR A 202 -8.22 14.07 -23.15
N GLN A 203 -9.43 14.10 -22.59
CA GLN A 203 -9.65 13.98 -21.15
C GLN A 203 -9.13 12.67 -20.58
N LYS A 204 -9.34 11.56 -21.28
CA LYS A 204 -8.79 10.26 -20.90
C LYS A 204 -7.27 10.29 -20.81
N MET A 205 -6.62 10.84 -21.85
CA MET A 205 -5.16 10.94 -21.91
C MET A 205 -4.60 11.87 -20.84
N GLU A 206 -5.19 13.02 -20.62
CA GLU A 206 -4.81 13.94 -19.54
C GLU A 206 -4.91 13.26 -18.18
N PHE A 207 -5.99 12.53 -17.95
CA PHE A 207 -6.16 11.79 -16.70
C PHE A 207 -5.09 10.70 -16.50
N LEU A 208 -4.73 9.99 -17.57
CA LEU A 208 -3.69 8.96 -17.54
C LEU A 208 -2.27 9.50 -17.36
N THR A 209 -2.03 10.81 -17.52
CA THR A 209 -0.73 11.42 -17.21
C THR A 209 -0.32 11.19 -15.75
N ARG A 210 -1.28 10.99 -14.86
CA ARG A 210 -1.03 10.62 -13.45
C ARG A 210 -0.25 9.32 -13.30
N LEU A 211 -0.36 8.40 -14.29
CA LEU A 211 0.39 7.14 -14.26
C LEU A 211 1.86 7.31 -14.61
N LEU A 212 2.27 8.43 -15.17
CA LEU A 212 3.66 8.66 -15.56
C LEU A 212 4.60 8.58 -14.36
N ILE A 213 4.18 9.06 -13.18
CA ILE A 213 5.00 9.01 -11.97
C ILE A 213 5.32 7.57 -11.51
N PHE A 214 4.52 6.58 -11.94
CA PHE A 214 4.74 5.17 -11.61
C PHE A 214 5.75 4.47 -12.55
N VAL A 215 6.05 5.07 -13.70
CA VAL A 215 6.84 4.43 -14.76
C VAL A 215 8.05 5.26 -15.20
N GLU A 216 8.01 6.58 -15.04
CA GLU A 216 9.10 7.47 -15.45
C GLU A 216 10.00 7.82 -14.25
N PRO A 217 11.26 7.37 -14.25
CA PRO A 217 12.19 7.71 -13.18
C PRO A 217 12.48 9.22 -13.17
N ARG A 218 12.62 9.78 -11.98
CA ARG A 218 12.96 11.20 -11.75
C ARG A 218 11.93 12.21 -12.29
N LEU A 219 10.72 11.78 -12.60
CA LEU A 219 9.66 12.67 -13.03
C LEU A 219 9.09 13.43 -11.82
N ASN A 220 9.07 14.76 -11.92
CA ASN A 220 8.42 15.62 -10.94
C ASN A 220 7.22 16.29 -11.59
N VAL A 221 6.04 16.16 -10.98
CA VAL A 221 4.79 16.64 -11.53
C VAL A 221 4.07 17.54 -10.52
N ILE A 222 3.53 18.64 -11.00
CA ILE A 222 2.60 19.49 -10.24
C ILE A 222 1.25 19.40 -10.94
N GLU A 223 0.24 18.94 -10.22
CA GLU A 223 -1.13 18.85 -10.72
C GLU A 223 -2.01 19.94 -10.10
N LEU A 224 -2.56 20.79 -10.94
CA LEU A 224 -3.56 21.78 -10.56
C LEU A 224 -4.93 21.32 -11.06
N ALA A 225 -5.77 20.82 -10.17
CA ALA A 225 -7.09 20.34 -10.51
C ALA A 225 -8.09 20.61 -9.37
N PRO A 226 -9.38 20.74 -9.67
CA PRO A 226 -10.43 20.92 -8.67
C PRO A 226 -10.47 19.81 -7.63
N LYS A 227 -11.16 20.06 -6.51
CA LYS A 227 -11.47 19.01 -5.52
C LYS A 227 -12.36 17.94 -6.15
N GLY A 228 -12.22 16.70 -5.67
CA GLY A 228 -13.05 15.58 -6.12
C GLY A 228 -12.61 14.92 -7.44
N THR A 229 -11.50 15.32 -8.04
CA THR A 229 -10.99 14.71 -9.29
C THR A 229 -10.16 13.44 -9.07
N GLY A 230 -10.11 12.91 -7.84
CA GLY A 230 -9.47 11.64 -7.53
C GLY A 230 -7.93 11.67 -7.41
N LYS A 231 -7.29 12.86 -7.32
CA LYS A 231 -5.82 12.96 -7.13
C LYS A 231 -5.30 12.12 -5.99
N SER A 232 -5.81 12.35 -4.79
CA SER A 232 -5.39 11.65 -3.58
C SER A 232 -5.65 10.14 -3.67
N PHE A 233 -6.72 9.75 -4.37
CA PHE A 233 -7.04 8.35 -4.59
C PHE A 233 -5.98 7.65 -5.43
N VAL A 234 -5.60 8.23 -6.57
CA VAL A 234 -4.59 7.65 -7.47
C VAL A 234 -3.25 7.47 -6.75
N PHE A 235 -2.76 8.51 -6.11
CA PHE A 235 -1.42 8.48 -5.50
C PHE A 235 -1.36 7.77 -4.14
N GLY A 236 -2.47 7.66 -3.44
CA GLY A 236 -2.52 7.02 -2.13
C GLY A 236 -2.99 5.56 -2.13
N ASN A 237 -3.66 5.10 -3.20
CA ASN A 237 -4.37 3.81 -3.17
C ASN A 237 -3.95 2.81 -4.25
N LEU A 238 -3.41 3.24 -5.38
CA LEU A 238 -3.13 2.33 -6.49
C LEU A 238 -1.84 1.52 -6.31
N SER A 239 -0.85 2.06 -5.60
CA SER A 239 0.44 1.41 -5.43
C SER A 239 0.92 1.40 -3.98
N LYS A 240 1.49 0.28 -3.56
CA LYS A 240 2.19 0.16 -2.27
C LYS A 240 3.58 0.83 -2.26
N TYR A 241 4.09 1.22 -3.42
CA TYR A 241 5.42 1.79 -3.58
C TYR A 241 5.44 3.31 -3.49
N GLY A 242 4.29 3.96 -3.41
CA GLY A 242 4.15 5.39 -3.24
C GLY A 242 3.75 5.79 -1.84
N TRP A 243 4.03 7.04 -1.49
CA TRP A 243 3.58 7.64 -0.24
C TRP A 243 2.86 8.95 -0.48
N LEU A 244 1.65 9.07 0.08
CA LEU A 244 0.87 10.29 0.05
C LEU A 244 1.01 11.04 1.38
N VAL A 245 1.52 12.27 1.33
CA VAL A 245 1.55 13.21 2.46
C VAL A 245 0.36 14.13 2.35
N SER A 246 -0.64 13.96 3.22
CA SER A 246 -1.86 14.79 3.25
C SER A 246 -1.85 15.65 4.50
N GLY A 247 -1.46 16.93 4.35
CA GLY A 247 -1.48 17.91 5.44
C GLY A 247 -0.55 17.62 6.62
N GLY A 248 -0.71 18.42 7.69
CA GLY A 248 0.00 18.24 8.95
C GLY A 248 1.46 18.73 8.95
N LYS A 249 2.18 18.44 10.06
CA LYS A 249 3.58 18.85 10.25
C LYS A 249 4.54 17.88 9.59
N VAL A 250 5.44 18.42 8.76
CA VAL A 250 6.47 17.68 8.05
C VAL A 250 7.84 18.24 8.42
N THR A 251 8.74 17.36 8.87
CA THR A 251 10.13 17.71 9.20
C THR A 251 11.08 17.22 8.13
N ARG A 252 12.27 17.80 8.05
CA ARG A 252 13.36 17.32 7.19
C ARG A 252 13.71 15.85 7.50
N ALA A 253 13.74 15.49 8.79
CA ALA A 253 14.01 14.11 9.22
C ALA A 253 12.94 13.13 8.69
N LYS A 254 11.67 13.50 8.71
CA LYS A 254 10.58 12.67 8.19
C LYS A 254 10.67 12.46 6.66
N LEU A 255 11.11 13.48 5.91
CA LEU A 255 11.22 13.38 4.45
C LEU A 255 12.47 12.64 3.99
N PHE A 256 13.63 12.96 4.53
CA PHE A 256 14.91 12.50 4.00
C PHE A 256 15.62 11.50 4.91
N TYR A 257 16.09 11.93 6.07
CA TYR A 257 16.83 11.10 6.99
C TYR A 257 16.75 11.61 8.44
N ASP A 258 16.33 10.75 9.35
CA ASP A 258 16.30 11.00 10.80
C ASP A 258 17.64 10.60 11.42
N LYS A 259 18.47 11.59 11.73
CA LYS A 259 19.80 11.37 12.34
C LYS A 259 19.73 10.75 13.73
N ALA A 260 18.71 11.10 14.52
CA ALA A 260 18.55 10.59 15.87
C ALA A 260 18.18 9.11 15.91
N LYS A 261 17.37 8.68 14.95
CA LYS A 261 16.93 7.29 14.80
C LYS A 261 17.77 6.51 13.81
N GLN A 262 18.66 7.17 13.04
CA GLN A 262 19.44 6.61 11.95
C GLN A 262 18.55 5.91 10.89
N GLN A 263 17.41 6.52 10.57
CA GLN A 263 16.41 5.95 9.65
C GLN A 263 16.22 6.82 8.42
N ASN A 264 16.03 6.15 7.28
CA ASN A 264 15.64 6.83 6.05
C ASN A 264 14.23 7.41 6.17
N GLY A 265 14.04 8.59 5.57
CA GLY A 265 12.75 9.24 5.48
C GLY A 265 11.89 8.69 4.33
N ILE A 266 10.72 9.28 4.17
CA ILE A 266 9.69 8.86 3.21
C ILE A 266 10.23 8.79 1.79
N ILE A 267 10.95 9.81 1.33
CA ILE A 267 11.43 9.94 -0.05
C ILE A 267 12.40 8.80 -0.42
N LYS A 268 13.19 8.31 0.52
CA LYS A 268 14.14 7.23 0.25
C LYS A 268 13.52 5.84 0.34
N ASN A 269 12.40 5.71 1.05
CA ASN A 269 11.76 4.43 1.28
C ASN A 269 10.67 4.09 0.25
N HIS A 270 10.31 5.04 -0.62
CA HIS A 270 9.24 4.87 -1.61
C HIS A 270 9.72 5.31 -3.00
N ASP A 271 9.15 4.71 -4.03
CA ASP A 271 9.50 5.00 -5.42
C ASP A 271 9.04 6.41 -5.83
N PHE A 272 7.95 6.90 -5.21
CA PHE A 272 7.51 8.28 -5.32
C PHE A 272 6.87 8.79 -4.03
N THR A 273 6.87 10.11 -3.87
CA THR A 273 6.17 10.79 -2.78
C THR A 273 5.27 11.88 -3.36
N ALA A 274 3.98 11.80 -3.05
CA ALA A 274 3.00 12.81 -3.43
C ALA A 274 2.68 13.71 -2.23
N PHE A 275 2.61 15.03 -2.46
CA PHE A 275 2.16 16.02 -1.48
C PHE A 275 0.77 16.49 -1.87
N ASP A 276 -0.24 16.10 -1.11
CA ASP A 276 -1.61 16.52 -1.32
C ASP A 276 -1.94 17.75 -0.49
N GLU A 277 -2.70 18.68 -1.08
CA GLU A 277 -3.05 19.94 -0.44
C GLU A 277 -1.83 20.64 0.19
N ILE A 278 -0.77 20.84 -0.58
CA ILE A 278 0.53 21.36 -0.10
C ILE A 278 0.41 22.65 0.73
N GLN A 279 -0.63 23.43 0.51
CA GLN A 279 -0.94 24.62 1.29
C GLN A 279 -1.34 24.34 2.74
N THR A 280 -1.75 23.11 3.06
CA THR A 280 -2.11 22.68 4.42
C THR A 280 -0.94 22.02 5.15
N ILE A 281 0.15 21.77 4.45
CA ILE A 281 1.36 21.15 5.01
C ILE A 281 2.18 22.21 5.72
N ILE A 282 2.47 21.99 6.98
CA ILE A 282 3.34 22.87 7.78
C ILE A 282 4.74 22.27 7.76
N PHE A 283 5.62 22.84 6.96
CA PHE A 283 7.03 22.48 6.96
C PHE A 283 7.73 23.09 8.19
N GLN A 284 8.27 22.22 9.05
CA GLN A 284 9.16 22.67 10.12
C GLN A 284 10.54 22.95 9.52
N GLU A 285 11.14 24.10 9.88
CA GLU A 285 12.41 24.55 9.29
C GLU A 285 12.32 24.69 7.75
N PRO A 286 11.40 25.53 7.24
CA PRO A 286 11.06 25.56 5.82
C PRO A 286 12.26 25.85 4.92
N ALA A 287 13.21 26.69 5.36
CA ALA A 287 14.41 26.99 4.57
C ALA A 287 15.32 25.77 4.37
N GLU A 288 15.47 24.90 5.39
CA GLU A 288 16.26 23.69 5.27
C GLU A 288 15.58 22.64 4.39
N ILE A 289 14.26 22.50 4.53
CA ILE A 289 13.48 21.60 3.68
C ILE A 289 13.50 22.06 2.23
N GLN A 290 13.35 23.36 1.99
CA GLN A 290 13.41 23.94 0.64
C GLN A 290 14.78 23.70 -0.01
N ALA A 291 15.87 23.92 0.72
CA ALA A 291 17.21 23.65 0.21
C ALA A 291 17.43 22.15 -0.10
N ALA A 292 16.97 21.27 0.78
CA ALA A 292 17.07 19.84 0.57
C ALA A 292 16.21 19.34 -0.60
N LEU A 293 14.98 19.84 -0.75
CA LEU A 293 14.11 19.52 -1.89
C LEU A 293 14.70 20.02 -3.20
N LYS A 294 15.21 21.27 -3.22
CA LYS A 294 15.86 21.82 -4.41
C LYS A 294 17.03 20.94 -4.86
N SER A 295 17.94 20.60 -3.95
CA SER A 295 19.05 19.70 -4.26
C SER A 295 18.60 18.31 -4.73
N TYR A 296 17.53 17.77 -4.17
CA TYR A 296 16.96 16.48 -4.57
C TYR A 296 16.32 16.54 -5.97
N LEU A 297 15.62 17.62 -6.30
CA LEU A 297 14.96 17.79 -7.61
C LEU A 297 15.95 18.09 -8.74
N GLU A 298 17.14 18.60 -8.41
CA GLU A 298 18.22 18.90 -9.36
C GLU A 298 19.17 17.70 -9.57
N SER A 299 19.07 16.63 -8.78
CA SER A 299 19.93 15.43 -8.84
C SER A 299 19.33 14.35 -9.74
#